data_c312bc5a14b9506f2510b187d3bf78c1
#
_entry.id   c312bc5a14b9506f2510b187d3bf78c1
#
_cell.length_a   1.000
_cell.length_b   1.000
_cell.length_c   1.000
_cell.angle_alpha   90.00
_cell.angle_beta   90.00
_cell.angle_gamma   90.00
#
_symmetry.space_group_name_H-M   'P 1'
#
loop_
_entity.id
_entity.type
_entity.pdbx_description
1 polymer ?
#
loop_
_entity_poly.entity_id
_entity_poly.type
_entity_poly.pdbx_seq_one_letter_code
_entity_poly.pdbx_strand_id
1 'polypeptide(L)'
;MIPELTRAVGVPRLVGISYPMGRPLGQPHDAHGQRAILRAMLELLATAQGPDAYTELPFVWPESLAQARNASKDLPPPPIVELLRKKPWLLVNLYNGRIPHEVSAA
;
A
#
# COMPACT_ATOMS: atom_id res chain seq x y z
N MET A 1 2.34 -7.64 2.78
CA MET A 1 3.57 -6.94 2.34
C MET A 1 4.69 -7.95 2.32
N ILE A 2 5.69 -7.80 1.45
CA ILE A 2 6.79 -8.78 1.31
C ILE A 2 8.04 -8.14 1.94
N PRO A 3 8.30 -8.38 3.24
CA PRO A 3 9.38 -7.73 3.96
C PRO A 3 10.77 -8.07 3.39
N GLU A 4 10.91 -9.26 2.80
CA GLU A 4 12.16 -9.73 2.21
C GLU A 4 12.63 -8.83 1.06
N LEU A 5 11.70 -8.40 0.18
CA LEU A 5 12.04 -7.49 -0.92
C LEU A 5 12.48 -6.11 -0.40
N THR A 6 11.84 -5.61 0.65
CA THR A 6 12.21 -4.33 1.23
C THR A 6 13.54 -4.38 1.95
N ARG A 7 13.86 -5.50 2.61
CA ARG A 7 15.18 -5.72 3.23
C ARG A 7 16.30 -5.81 2.19
N ALA A 8 16.04 -6.44 1.06
CA ALA A 8 17.02 -6.57 -0.03
C ALA A 8 17.45 -5.20 -0.60
N VAL A 9 16.65 -4.17 -0.46
CA VAL A 9 16.99 -2.79 -0.87
C VAL A 9 17.86 -2.07 0.16
N GLY A 10 18.09 -2.66 1.35
CA GLY A 10 18.96 -2.08 2.38
C GLY A 10 18.34 -0.93 3.16
N VAL A 11 17.02 -1.00 3.44
CA VAL A 11 16.37 0.02 4.27
C VAL A 11 16.86 -0.05 5.72
N PRO A 12 17.16 1.08 6.36
CA PRO A 12 17.76 1.11 7.69
C PRO A 12 16.81 0.65 8.81
N ARG A 13 15.51 0.77 8.60
CA ARG A 13 14.49 0.34 9.58
C ARG A 13 13.28 -0.19 8.84
N LEU A 14 12.78 -1.34 9.27
CA LEU A 14 11.63 -1.99 8.62
C LEU A 14 10.67 -2.54 9.67
N VAL A 15 9.40 -2.24 9.48
CA VAL A 15 8.30 -2.85 10.23
C VAL A 15 7.54 -3.79 9.29
N GLY A 16 7.46 -5.06 9.66
CA GLY A 16 6.62 -6.06 9.00
C GLY A 16 5.22 -6.09 9.60
N ILE A 17 4.21 -6.28 8.78
CA ILE A 17 2.84 -6.54 9.19
C ILE A 17 2.16 -7.52 8.24
N SER A 18 1.48 -8.52 8.78
CA SER A 18 0.80 -9.58 8.02
C SER A 18 -0.60 -9.17 7.57
N TYR A 19 -0.69 -8.01 6.93
CA TYR A 19 -1.94 -7.47 6.41
C TYR A 19 -2.02 -7.61 4.87
N PRO A 20 -3.23 -7.61 4.30
CA PRO A 20 -3.41 -7.62 2.84
C PRO A 20 -2.71 -6.44 2.17
N MET A 21 -2.26 -6.66 0.93
CA MET A 21 -1.65 -5.61 0.13
C MET A 21 -2.62 -4.42 -0.04
N GLY A 22 -2.09 -3.21 0.10
CA GLY A 22 -2.88 -1.98 0.02
C GLY A 22 -3.51 -1.52 1.33
N ARG A 23 -3.39 -2.28 2.43
CA ARG A 23 -3.95 -1.94 3.74
C ARG A 23 -2.92 -1.96 4.87
N PRO A 24 -1.77 -1.29 4.73
CA PRO A 24 -0.67 -1.39 5.71
C PRO A 24 -1.03 -0.81 7.08
N LEU A 25 -1.99 0.10 7.15
CA LEU A 25 -2.43 0.76 8.39
C LEU A 25 -3.74 0.17 8.96
N GLY A 26 -4.21 -0.96 8.45
CA GLY A 26 -5.41 -1.60 8.96
C GLY A 26 -6.70 -1.24 8.22
N GLN A 27 -7.83 -1.49 8.87
CA GLN A 27 -9.15 -1.27 8.28
C GLN A 27 -9.49 0.23 8.22
N PRO A 28 -10.23 0.67 7.19
CA PRO A 28 -10.80 2.01 7.15
C PRO A 28 -11.68 2.25 8.39
N HIS A 29 -11.58 3.46 8.95
CA HIS A 29 -12.33 3.90 10.13
C HIS A 29 -11.97 3.23 11.46
N ASP A 30 -11.03 2.29 11.50
CA ASP A 30 -10.47 1.75 12.75
C ASP A 30 -9.35 2.66 13.29
N ALA A 31 -9.74 3.77 13.88
CA ALA A 31 -8.79 4.73 14.43
C ALA A 31 -7.95 4.17 15.58
N HIS A 32 -8.46 3.19 16.33
CA HIS A 32 -7.73 2.57 17.43
C HIS A 32 -6.62 1.66 16.91
N GLY A 33 -6.94 0.75 15.98
CA GLY A 33 -5.96 -0.13 15.36
C GLY A 33 -4.89 0.64 14.59
N GLN A 34 -5.30 1.65 13.82
CA GLN A 34 -4.37 2.52 13.09
C GLN A 34 -3.38 3.23 14.01
N ARG A 35 -3.84 3.77 15.14
CA ARG A 35 -2.97 4.39 16.15
C ARG A 35 -2.01 3.39 16.80
N ALA A 36 -2.46 2.17 17.06
CA ALA A 36 -1.60 1.13 17.61
C ALA A 36 -0.45 0.78 16.66
N ILE A 37 -0.74 0.65 15.36
CA ILE A 37 0.27 0.40 14.33
C ILE A 37 1.25 1.57 14.25
N LEU A 38 0.77 2.80 14.18
CA LEU A 38 1.62 3.99 14.11
C LEU A 38 2.51 4.13 15.35
N ARG A 39 2.00 3.86 16.56
CA ARG A 39 2.82 3.86 17.78
C ARG A 39 3.94 2.83 17.72
N ALA A 40 3.63 1.61 17.31
CA ALA A 40 4.64 0.57 17.19
C ALA A 40 5.73 0.92 16.15
N MET A 41 5.36 1.60 15.06
CA MET A 41 6.33 2.12 14.08
C MET A 41 7.23 3.21 14.70
N LEU A 42 6.65 4.13 15.47
CA LEU A 42 7.41 5.19 16.15
C LEU A 42 8.29 4.63 17.26
N GLU A 43 7.85 3.61 17.98
CA GLU A 43 8.65 2.89 18.98
C GLU A 43 9.88 2.24 18.35
N LEU A 44 9.73 1.57 17.21
CA LEU A 44 10.89 1.06 16.48
C LEU A 44 11.84 2.18 16.07
N LEU A 45 11.31 3.32 15.60
CA LEU A 45 12.13 4.46 15.22
C LEU A 45 12.94 5.00 16.41
N ALA A 46 12.35 5.03 17.59
CA ALA A 46 12.99 5.52 18.81
C ALA A 46 13.99 4.52 19.43
N THR A 47 13.73 3.22 19.30
CA THR A 47 14.49 2.17 19.97
C THR A 47 15.53 1.51 19.09
N ALA A 48 15.49 1.68 17.78
CA ALA A 48 16.42 1.09 16.83
C ALA A 48 17.85 1.62 17.07
N GLN A 49 18.77 0.73 17.43
CA GLN A 49 20.16 1.06 17.75
C GLN A 49 21.10 1.07 16.55
N GLY A 50 20.62 0.70 15.37
CA GLY A 50 21.45 0.62 14.15
C GLY A 50 20.65 0.38 12.88
N PRO A 51 21.34 0.29 11.74
CA PRO A 51 20.73 -0.13 10.49
C PRO A 51 20.25 -1.59 10.56
N ASP A 52 19.39 -2.00 9.61
CA ASP A 52 18.75 -3.32 9.53
C ASP A 52 17.83 -3.70 10.70
N ALA A 53 17.39 -2.73 11.49
CA ALA A 53 16.40 -2.98 12.52
C ALA A 53 15.08 -3.43 11.89
N TYR A 54 14.66 -4.65 12.25
CA TYR A 54 13.40 -5.24 11.79
C TYR A 54 12.54 -5.65 12.98
N THR A 55 11.28 -5.30 12.92
CA THR A 55 10.26 -5.76 13.89
C THR A 55 9.02 -6.18 13.13
N GLU A 56 8.50 -7.37 13.42
CA GLU A 56 7.20 -7.82 12.95
C GLU A 56 6.14 -7.51 13.99
N LEU A 57 5.10 -6.81 13.55
CA LEU A 57 4.01 -6.44 14.45
C LEU A 57 3.06 -7.62 14.66
N PRO A 58 2.60 -7.85 15.90
CA PRO A 58 1.75 -8.99 16.24
C PRO A 58 0.27 -8.77 15.87
N PHE A 59 0.00 -7.89 14.91
CA PHE A 59 -1.36 -7.62 14.46
C PHE A 59 -1.78 -8.60 13.38
N VAL A 60 -2.94 -9.21 13.56
CA VAL A 60 -3.52 -10.17 12.61
C VAL A 60 -4.72 -9.51 11.93
N TRP A 61 -4.80 -9.70 10.60
CA TRP A 61 -5.98 -9.25 9.86
C TRP A 61 -7.18 -10.13 10.19
N PRO A 62 -8.35 -9.56 10.55
CA PRO A 62 -9.50 -10.34 11.02
C PRO A 62 -10.17 -11.19 9.94
N GLU A 63 -9.97 -10.86 8.67
CA GLU A 63 -10.56 -11.57 7.55
C GLU A 63 -9.53 -12.49 6.88
N SER A 64 -10.01 -13.58 6.26
CA SER A 64 -9.14 -14.40 5.43
C SER A 64 -8.67 -13.66 4.19
N LEU A 65 -7.50 -14.03 3.65
CA LEU A 65 -6.98 -13.45 2.40
C LEU A 65 -7.96 -13.58 1.23
N ALA A 66 -8.74 -14.66 1.20
CA ALA A 66 -9.76 -14.88 0.18
C ALA A 66 -10.91 -13.87 0.30
N GLN A 67 -11.37 -13.60 1.51
CA GLN A 67 -12.40 -12.58 1.78
C GLN A 67 -11.90 -11.18 1.43
N ALA A 68 -10.70 -10.82 1.84
CA ALA A 68 -10.09 -9.54 1.52
C ALA A 68 -9.91 -9.33 -0.01
N ARG A 69 -9.55 -10.38 -0.75
CA ARG A 69 -9.47 -10.34 -2.22
C ARG A 69 -10.84 -10.17 -2.87
N ASN A 70 -11.86 -10.84 -2.36
CA ASN A 70 -13.20 -10.72 -2.92
C ASN A 70 -13.80 -9.34 -2.65
N ALA A 71 -13.62 -8.80 -1.45
CA ALA A 71 -14.05 -7.44 -1.13
C ALA A 71 -13.41 -6.37 -2.05
N SER A 72 -12.20 -6.62 -2.56
CA SER A 72 -11.55 -5.69 -3.49
C SER A 72 -12.11 -5.77 -4.92
N LYS A 73 -12.81 -6.84 -5.30
CA LYS A 73 -13.42 -6.98 -6.64
C LYS A 73 -14.68 -6.13 -6.80
N ASP A 74 -15.35 -5.84 -5.70
CA ASP A 74 -16.59 -5.03 -5.69
C ASP A 74 -16.32 -3.52 -5.65
N LEU A 75 -15.04 -3.13 -5.60
CA LEU A 75 -14.66 -1.72 -5.65
C LEU A 75 -14.85 -1.17 -7.08
N PRO A 76 -15.32 0.08 -7.20
CA PRO A 76 -15.39 0.73 -8.51
C PRO A 76 -13.99 0.75 -9.16
N PRO A 77 -13.91 0.64 -10.48
CA PRO A 77 -12.64 0.67 -11.17
C PRO A 77 -11.89 1.98 -10.87
N PRO A 78 -10.57 1.96 -10.75
CA PRO A 78 -9.79 3.17 -10.54
C PRO A 78 -10.10 4.22 -11.62
N PRO A 79 -10.08 5.53 -11.30
CA PRO A 79 -10.39 6.61 -12.24
C PRO A 79 -9.60 6.53 -13.55
N ILE A 80 -8.36 6.05 -13.47
CA ILE A 80 -7.50 5.85 -14.65
C ILE A 80 -8.08 4.81 -15.62
N VAL A 81 -8.71 3.75 -15.11
CA VAL A 81 -9.33 2.71 -15.95
C VAL A 81 -10.56 3.28 -16.67
N GLU A 82 -11.36 4.09 -16.00
CA GLU A 82 -12.50 4.78 -16.63
C GLU A 82 -12.03 5.77 -17.70
N LEU A 83 -10.96 6.51 -17.41
CA LEU A 83 -10.36 7.43 -18.36
C LEU A 83 -9.88 6.71 -19.63
N LEU A 84 -9.19 5.58 -19.45
CA LEU A 84 -8.69 4.77 -20.56
C LEU A 84 -9.82 4.12 -21.38
N ARG A 85 -10.93 3.76 -20.74
CA ARG A 85 -12.13 3.27 -21.44
C ARG A 85 -12.79 4.37 -22.30
N LYS A 86 -12.82 5.60 -21.80
CA LYS A 86 -13.38 6.76 -22.53
C LYS A 86 -12.43 7.28 -23.63
N LYS A 87 -11.13 7.16 -23.42
CA LYS A 87 -10.09 7.71 -24.30
C LYS A 87 -8.98 6.67 -24.58
N PRO A 88 -9.26 5.59 -25.34
CA PRO A 88 -8.30 4.50 -25.56
C PRO A 88 -7.02 4.93 -26.28
N TRP A 89 -7.04 6.03 -27.04
CA TRP A 89 -5.85 6.60 -27.69
C TRP A 89 -4.78 7.07 -26.69
N LEU A 90 -5.14 7.30 -25.41
CA LEU A 90 -4.16 7.63 -24.37
C LEU A 90 -3.15 6.51 -24.15
N LEU A 91 -3.55 5.24 -24.32
CA LEU A 91 -2.63 4.10 -24.26
C LEU A 91 -1.57 4.16 -25.38
N VAL A 92 -1.96 4.56 -26.57
CA VAL A 92 -1.03 4.72 -27.70
C VAL A 92 -0.05 5.87 -27.42
N ASN A 93 -0.52 6.96 -26.84
CA ASN A 93 0.34 8.07 -26.44
C ASN A 93 1.32 7.68 -25.35
N LEU A 94 0.90 6.92 -24.34
CA LEU A 94 1.76 6.37 -23.30
C LEU A 94 2.81 5.41 -23.87
N TYR A 95 2.41 4.53 -24.79
CA TYR A 95 3.33 3.62 -25.47
C TYR A 95 4.40 4.38 -26.30
N ASN A 96 4.02 5.50 -26.90
CA ASN A 96 4.91 6.37 -27.66
C ASN A 96 5.71 7.37 -26.77
N GLY A 97 5.67 7.22 -25.44
CA GLY A 97 6.37 8.09 -24.49
C GLY A 97 5.82 9.52 -24.41
N ARG A 98 4.63 9.77 -24.96
CA ARG A 98 3.95 11.07 -24.87
C ARG A 98 3.05 11.09 -23.64
N ILE A 99 3.50 11.79 -22.60
CA ILE A 99 2.68 11.98 -21.39
C ILE A 99 1.63 13.06 -21.70
N PRO A 100 0.31 12.75 -21.60
CA PRO A 100 -0.72 13.77 -21.79
C PRO A 100 -0.63 14.82 -20.68
N HIS A 101 -0.43 16.06 -21.02
CA HIS A 101 -0.41 17.18 -20.06
C HIS A 101 -1.81 17.64 -19.63
N GLU A 102 -2.87 17.00 -20.14
CA GLU A 102 -4.28 17.41 -19.92
C GLU A 102 -4.96 16.69 -18.76
N VAL A 103 -4.25 16.35 -17.68
CA VAL A 103 -4.91 15.84 -16.46
C VAL A 103 -5.26 16.98 -15.48
N SER A 104 -5.08 18.22 -15.90
CA SER A 104 -5.25 19.40 -15.03
C SER A 104 -6.48 20.23 -15.40
N ALA A 105 -7.64 19.63 -15.57
CA ALA A 105 -8.90 20.39 -15.58
C ALA A 105 -10.09 19.44 -15.43
N ALA A 106 -10.45 19.13 -14.22
CA ALA A 106 -11.83 18.78 -13.84
C ALA A 106 -12.04 19.20 -12.40
#